data_23775e9767161e2162a8b9aee1b73a9f
#
_entry.id   23775e9767161e2162a8b9aee1b73a9f
#
_cell.length_a   1.000
_cell.length_b   1.000
_cell.length_c   1.000
_cell.angle_alpha   90.00
_cell.angle_beta   90.00
_cell.angle_gamma   90.00
#
_symmetry.space_group_name_H-M   'P 1'
#
loop_
_entity.id
_entity.type
_entity.pdbx_description
1 polymer ?
#
loop_
_entity_poly.entity_id
_entity_poly.type
_entity_poly.pdbx_seq_one_letter_code
_entity_poly.pdbx_strand_id
1 'polypeptide(L)'
;MNNVTEWLQTVGVWLSRIAYCRGFGIQSPSAYRFVRYVINEHYPYYAYADLQKRVPVESRVALRLLRLCLRVANEVQPRYILDFIDGLSAERQEYFSAGARRARILRVAEGDEVPAVVDGERVVIRTDVQHVDALLSLLPRIDSTSVVMVDGIHGDARSREVWQRIIDNSHAAVCYDLYYTGIVMLDQSKHKRCYTINF
;
A
#
# COMPACT_ATOMS: atom_id res chain seq x y z
N MET A 1 -2.41 21.84 6.81
CA MET A 1 -1.35 21.52 7.83
C MET A 1 -0.08 22.19 7.36
N ASN A 2 0.63 22.95 8.21
CA ASN A 2 1.82 23.68 7.75
C ASN A 2 2.93 22.67 7.40
N ASN A 3 3.68 22.91 6.32
CA ASN A 3 4.82 22.09 5.87
C ASN A 3 5.84 21.77 6.98
N VAL A 4 6.00 22.65 7.97
CA VAL A 4 6.90 22.47 9.12
C VAL A 4 6.38 21.38 10.06
N THR A 5 5.07 21.34 10.33
CA THR A 5 4.45 20.33 11.22
C THR A 5 4.54 18.94 10.59
N GLU A 6 4.28 18.82 9.29
CA GLU A 6 4.44 17.55 8.55
C GLU A 6 5.91 17.09 8.59
N TRP A 7 6.85 18.00 8.40
CA TRP A 7 8.27 17.68 8.44
C TRP A 7 8.70 17.16 9.83
N LEU A 8 8.30 17.85 10.92
CA LEU A 8 8.62 17.44 12.30
C LEU A 8 8.03 16.06 12.62
N GLN A 9 6.77 15.80 12.23
CA GLN A 9 6.15 14.49 12.39
C GLN A 9 6.92 13.41 11.61
N THR A 10 7.26 13.67 10.36
CA THR A 10 8.01 12.72 9.52
C THR A 10 9.36 12.38 10.11
N VAL A 11 10.10 13.39 10.62
CA VAL A 11 11.38 13.18 11.28
C VAL A 11 11.22 12.37 12.57
N GLY A 12 10.19 12.68 13.39
CA GLY A 12 9.90 11.94 14.62
C GLY A 12 9.59 10.47 14.34
N VAL A 13 8.75 10.19 13.34
CA VAL A 13 8.42 8.82 12.89
C VAL A 13 9.68 8.10 12.39
N TRP A 14 10.48 8.76 11.56
CA TRP A 14 11.71 8.19 11.02
C TRP A 14 12.72 7.82 12.13
N LEU A 15 12.92 8.71 13.11
CA LEU A 15 13.80 8.47 14.26
C LEU A 15 13.30 7.30 15.12
N SER A 16 11.99 7.22 15.37
CA SER A 16 11.41 6.11 16.17
C SER A 16 11.54 4.74 15.49
N ARG A 17 11.76 4.72 14.17
CA ARG A 17 11.87 3.51 13.36
C ARG A 17 13.27 3.29 12.76
N ILE A 18 14.29 3.97 13.25
CA ILE A 18 15.64 3.93 12.66
C ILE A 18 16.26 2.51 12.67
N ALA A 19 15.90 1.68 13.66
CA ALA A 19 16.32 0.28 13.73
C ALA A 19 15.73 -0.63 12.63
N TYR A 20 14.67 -0.18 11.95
CA TYR A 20 13.95 -0.95 10.93
C TYR A 20 14.23 -0.46 9.50
N CYS A 21 15.39 0.18 9.31
CA CYS A 21 15.80 0.69 8.00
C CYS A 21 16.20 -0.44 7.04
N ARG A 22 15.83 -0.27 5.77
CA ARG A 22 16.35 -1.05 4.63
C ARG A 22 16.19 -2.56 4.74
N GLY A 23 15.23 -3.05 5.53
CA GLY A 23 14.99 -4.49 5.69
C GLY A 23 15.99 -5.19 6.61
N PHE A 24 16.69 -4.46 7.47
CA PHE A 24 17.56 -5.07 8.48
C PHE A 24 16.75 -6.03 9.35
N GLY A 25 17.30 -7.25 9.56
CA GLY A 25 16.65 -8.30 10.35
C GLY A 25 15.60 -9.14 9.59
N ILE A 26 15.33 -8.87 8.32
CA ILE A 26 14.43 -9.69 7.50
C ILE A 26 15.20 -10.90 6.96
N GLN A 27 14.85 -12.09 7.46
CA GLN A 27 15.51 -13.35 7.06
C GLN A 27 14.92 -13.97 5.78
N SER A 28 13.65 -13.67 5.46
CA SER A 28 13.00 -14.16 4.23
C SER A 28 13.56 -13.47 2.99
N PRO A 29 14.18 -14.18 2.03
CA PRO A 29 14.72 -13.55 0.82
C PRO A 29 13.67 -12.81 -0.01
N SER A 30 12.45 -13.35 -0.13
CA SER A 30 11.37 -12.70 -0.86
C SER A 30 10.86 -11.45 -0.16
N ALA A 31 10.70 -11.48 1.17
CA ALA A 31 10.32 -10.32 1.94
C ALA A 31 11.41 -9.23 1.91
N TYR A 32 12.69 -9.62 2.04
CA TYR A 32 13.82 -8.69 1.92
C TYR A 32 13.85 -8.02 0.53
N ARG A 33 13.69 -8.81 -0.55
CA ARG A 33 13.63 -8.31 -1.93
C ARG A 33 12.51 -7.28 -2.08
N PHE A 34 11.31 -7.58 -1.57
CA PHE A 34 10.18 -6.66 -1.66
C PHE A 34 10.45 -5.36 -0.90
N VAL A 35 10.98 -5.45 0.32
CA VAL A 35 11.34 -4.24 1.08
C VAL A 35 12.42 -3.44 0.36
N ARG A 36 13.42 -4.10 -0.19
CA ARG A 36 14.57 -3.41 -0.81
C ARG A 36 14.24 -2.76 -2.14
N TYR A 37 13.46 -3.44 -2.98
CA TYR A 37 13.25 -3.04 -4.38
C TYR A 37 11.86 -2.51 -4.68
N VAL A 38 10.91 -2.61 -3.73
CA VAL A 38 9.56 -2.04 -3.90
C VAL A 38 9.29 -0.97 -2.85
N ILE A 39 9.45 -1.29 -1.55
CA ILE A 39 9.14 -0.34 -0.49
C ILE A 39 10.19 0.78 -0.42
N ASN A 40 11.47 0.43 -0.28
CA ASN A 40 12.59 1.34 -0.08
C ASN A 40 13.45 1.55 -1.35
N GLU A 41 12.83 1.45 -2.53
CA GLU A 41 13.52 1.74 -3.79
C GLU A 41 13.85 3.23 -3.88
N HIS A 42 15.12 3.53 -4.09
CA HIS A 42 15.64 4.89 -4.16
C HIS A 42 15.99 5.33 -5.58
N TYR A 43 16.09 4.38 -6.52
CA TYR A 43 16.37 4.74 -7.91
C TYR A 43 15.16 5.44 -8.53
N PRO A 44 15.37 6.55 -9.25
CA PRO A 44 14.27 7.26 -9.89
C PRO A 44 13.70 6.44 -11.05
N TYR A 45 12.40 6.20 -11.02
CA TYR A 45 11.70 5.70 -12.20
C TYR A 45 11.56 6.83 -13.23
N TYR A 46 11.71 6.51 -14.51
CA TYR A 46 11.57 7.48 -15.60
C TYR A 46 10.24 8.26 -15.54
N ALA A 47 9.18 7.59 -15.12
CA ALA A 47 7.86 8.18 -14.98
C ALA A 47 7.74 9.25 -13.88
N TYR A 48 8.61 9.29 -12.87
CA TYR A 48 8.43 10.18 -11.71
C TYR A 48 8.45 11.66 -12.09
N ALA A 49 9.38 12.07 -12.96
CA ALA A 49 9.49 13.48 -13.36
C ALA A 49 8.24 13.94 -14.15
N ASP A 50 7.75 13.09 -15.05
CA ASP A 50 6.57 13.40 -15.85
C ASP A 50 5.28 13.35 -15.02
N LEU A 51 5.17 12.38 -14.12
CA LEU A 51 4.04 12.27 -13.19
C LEU A 51 3.95 13.49 -12.27
N GLN A 52 5.07 13.92 -11.71
CA GLN A 52 5.10 15.08 -10.81
C GLN A 52 4.77 16.40 -11.52
N LYS A 53 5.05 16.51 -12.84
CA LYS A 53 4.61 17.65 -13.66
C LYS A 53 3.12 17.61 -13.96
N ARG A 54 2.57 16.41 -14.26
CA ARG A 54 1.13 16.25 -14.60
C ARG A 54 0.22 16.36 -13.39
N VAL A 55 0.65 15.82 -12.26
CA VAL A 55 -0.12 15.76 -11.01
C VAL A 55 0.76 16.23 -9.85
N PRO A 56 0.94 17.54 -9.70
CA PRO A 56 1.77 18.11 -8.64
C PRO A 56 1.14 17.85 -7.27
N VAL A 57 1.96 17.35 -6.34
CA VAL A 57 1.55 17.07 -4.95
C VAL A 57 2.52 17.76 -4.00
N GLU A 58 2.01 18.59 -3.11
CA GLU A 58 2.82 19.38 -2.18
C GLU A 58 3.34 18.56 -1.00
N SER A 59 2.51 17.64 -0.47
CA SER A 59 2.88 16.80 0.65
C SER A 59 3.94 15.78 0.25
N ARG A 60 5.07 15.79 0.94
CA ARG A 60 6.15 14.82 0.75
C ARG A 60 5.72 13.39 1.07
N VAL A 61 4.89 13.23 2.11
CA VAL A 61 4.35 11.92 2.49
C VAL A 61 3.42 11.40 1.41
N ALA A 62 2.47 12.23 0.94
CA ALA A 62 1.57 11.85 -0.14
C ALA A 62 2.33 11.46 -1.42
N LEU A 63 3.35 12.24 -1.80
CA LEU A 63 4.19 11.92 -2.96
C LEU A 63 4.91 10.57 -2.81
N ARG A 64 5.44 10.27 -1.62
CA ARG A 64 6.08 8.96 -1.35
C ARG A 64 5.10 7.81 -1.46
N LEU A 65 3.88 7.98 -0.93
CA LEU A 65 2.81 6.98 -1.03
C LEU A 65 2.35 6.78 -2.48
N LEU A 66 2.22 7.83 -3.26
CA LEU A 66 1.91 7.74 -4.70
C LEU A 66 3.00 7.00 -5.47
N ARG A 67 4.27 7.31 -5.22
CA ARG A 67 5.40 6.56 -5.81
C ARG A 67 5.41 5.10 -5.39
N LEU A 68 4.99 4.79 -4.16
CA LEU A 68 4.82 3.42 -3.69
C LEU A 68 3.70 2.70 -4.47
N CYS A 69 2.58 3.37 -4.77
CA CYS A 69 1.52 2.83 -5.62
C CYS A 69 2.05 2.37 -6.99
N LEU A 70 2.87 3.20 -7.65
CA LEU A 70 3.52 2.83 -8.90
C LEU A 70 4.39 1.58 -8.74
N ARG A 71 5.25 1.56 -7.71
CA ARG A 71 6.18 0.43 -7.51
C ARG A 71 5.46 -0.87 -7.18
N VAL A 72 4.43 -0.82 -6.34
CA VAL A 72 3.60 -1.99 -6.02
C VAL A 72 2.87 -2.49 -7.27
N ALA A 73 2.25 -1.60 -8.04
CA ALA A 73 1.60 -1.98 -9.29
C ALA A 73 2.58 -2.59 -10.30
N ASN A 74 3.80 -2.02 -10.39
CA ASN A 74 4.85 -2.54 -11.28
C ASN A 74 5.36 -3.92 -10.83
N GLU A 75 5.47 -4.18 -9.55
CA GLU A 75 5.90 -5.49 -9.03
C GLU A 75 4.81 -6.54 -9.19
N VAL A 76 3.56 -6.20 -8.88
CA VAL A 76 2.43 -7.15 -8.86
C VAL A 76 1.91 -7.42 -10.28
N GLN A 77 1.91 -6.42 -11.18
CA GLN A 77 1.29 -6.47 -12.51
C GLN A 77 -0.15 -7.02 -12.42
N PRO A 78 -1.05 -6.35 -11.66
CA PRO A 78 -2.39 -6.85 -11.42
C PRO A 78 -3.26 -6.73 -12.68
N ARG A 79 -4.34 -7.52 -12.75
CA ARG A 79 -5.39 -7.33 -13.75
C ARG A 79 -6.32 -6.18 -13.40
N TYR A 80 -6.63 -6.04 -12.10
CA TYR A 80 -7.47 -4.96 -11.59
C TYR A 80 -6.77 -4.25 -10.44
N ILE A 81 -7.03 -2.95 -10.34
CA ILE A 81 -6.67 -2.13 -9.18
C ILE A 81 -7.98 -1.59 -8.62
N LEU A 82 -8.24 -1.89 -7.34
CA LEU A 82 -9.40 -1.38 -6.62
C LEU A 82 -8.97 -0.21 -5.74
N ASP A 83 -9.59 0.95 -5.93
CA ASP A 83 -9.34 2.15 -5.13
C ASP A 83 -10.59 2.53 -4.36
N PHE A 84 -10.54 2.37 -3.02
CA PHE A 84 -11.61 2.67 -2.08
C PHE A 84 -11.51 4.09 -1.50
N ILE A 85 -10.42 4.82 -1.77
CA ILE A 85 -10.15 6.09 -1.14
C ILE A 85 -10.48 7.24 -2.09
N ASP A 86 -11.30 8.20 -1.66
CA ASP A 86 -11.71 9.32 -2.50
C ASP A 86 -10.63 10.38 -2.71
N GLY A 87 -9.94 10.78 -1.66
CA GLY A 87 -8.89 11.81 -1.76
C GLY A 87 -7.72 11.41 -2.66
N LEU A 88 -7.20 12.34 -3.46
CA LEU A 88 -6.07 12.13 -4.40
C LEU A 88 -6.29 10.97 -5.40
N SER A 89 -7.55 10.69 -5.77
CA SER A 89 -7.86 9.54 -6.62
C SER A 89 -7.32 9.69 -8.06
N ALA A 90 -7.32 10.89 -8.61
CA ALA A 90 -6.77 11.16 -9.94
C ALA A 90 -5.25 10.96 -9.94
N GLU A 91 -4.55 11.46 -8.92
CA GLU A 91 -3.12 11.31 -8.74
C GLU A 91 -2.75 9.83 -8.59
N ARG A 92 -3.48 9.09 -7.74
CA ARG A 92 -3.24 7.63 -7.57
C ARG A 92 -3.45 6.88 -8.88
N GLN A 93 -4.49 7.20 -9.63
CA GLN A 93 -4.77 6.58 -10.92
C GLN A 93 -3.60 6.75 -11.90
N GLU A 94 -3.02 7.94 -11.98
CA GLU A 94 -1.85 8.21 -12.82
C GLU A 94 -0.63 7.38 -12.41
N TYR A 95 -0.33 7.30 -11.10
CA TYR A 95 0.78 6.53 -10.58
C TYR A 95 0.57 5.02 -10.74
N PHE A 96 -0.64 4.51 -10.48
CA PHE A 96 -0.97 3.11 -10.72
C PHE A 96 -0.88 2.74 -12.21
N SER A 97 -1.43 3.58 -13.08
CA SER A 97 -1.39 3.37 -14.55
C SER A 97 0.05 3.37 -15.08
N ALA A 98 0.94 4.19 -14.51
CA ALA A 98 2.34 4.19 -14.87
C ALA A 98 3.06 2.89 -14.44
N GLY A 99 2.66 2.29 -13.32
CA GLY A 99 3.21 1.02 -12.82
C GLY A 99 2.65 -0.21 -13.54
N ALA A 100 1.37 -0.21 -13.88
CA ALA A 100 0.68 -1.35 -14.48
C ALA A 100 -0.25 -0.89 -15.62
N ARG A 101 0.31 -0.64 -16.80
CA ARG A 101 -0.41 -0.07 -17.95
C ARG A 101 -1.61 -0.90 -18.45
N ARG A 102 -1.63 -2.20 -18.17
CA ARG A 102 -2.69 -3.11 -18.62
C ARG A 102 -3.77 -3.32 -17.57
N ALA A 103 -3.53 -2.86 -16.35
CA ALA A 103 -4.49 -2.99 -15.26
C ALA A 103 -5.72 -2.09 -15.49
N ARG A 104 -6.90 -2.60 -15.15
CA ARG A 104 -8.12 -1.80 -15.10
C ARG A 104 -8.29 -1.25 -13.69
N ILE A 105 -8.42 0.06 -13.56
CA ILE A 105 -8.64 0.72 -12.28
C ILE A 105 -10.14 0.87 -12.06
N LEU A 106 -10.62 0.33 -10.95
CA LEU A 106 -12.02 0.38 -10.52
C LEU A 106 -12.08 1.18 -9.22
N ARG A 107 -12.84 2.25 -9.23
CA ARG A 107 -13.16 3.00 -8.00
C ARG A 107 -14.36 2.33 -7.34
N VAL A 108 -14.27 2.15 -6.04
CA VAL A 108 -15.34 1.59 -5.20
C VAL A 108 -15.72 2.64 -4.19
N ALA A 109 -16.87 3.28 -4.38
CA ALA A 109 -17.38 4.27 -3.43
C ALA A 109 -17.91 3.60 -2.15
N GLU A 110 -18.08 4.38 -1.08
CA GLU A 110 -18.64 3.86 0.16
C GLU A 110 -20.06 3.31 -0.09
N GLY A 111 -20.28 2.06 0.31
CA GLY A 111 -21.56 1.36 0.11
C GLY A 111 -21.70 0.65 -1.23
N ASP A 112 -20.76 0.82 -2.17
CA ASP A 112 -20.77 0.09 -3.43
C ASP A 112 -20.36 -1.37 -3.23
N GLU A 113 -20.99 -2.28 -4.00
CA GLU A 113 -20.54 -3.65 -4.09
C GLU A 113 -19.33 -3.78 -5.00
N VAL A 114 -18.32 -4.53 -4.54
CA VAL A 114 -17.17 -4.85 -5.38
C VAL A 114 -17.60 -5.76 -6.52
N PRO A 115 -17.38 -5.36 -7.79
CA PRO A 115 -17.82 -6.11 -8.94
C PRO A 115 -17.26 -7.55 -8.97
N ALA A 116 -18.08 -8.53 -9.32
CA ALA A 116 -17.66 -9.94 -9.41
C ALA A 116 -16.56 -10.19 -10.46
N VAL A 117 -16.29 -9.23 -11.34
CA VAL A 117 -15.21 -9.32 -12.34
C VAL A 117 -13.81 -9.48 -11.74
N VAL A 118 -13.65 -9.20 -10.45
CA VAL A 118 -12.36 -9.37 -9.75
C VAL A 118 -12.19 -10.74 -9.11
N ASP A 119 -13.23 -11.57 -9.09
CA ASP A 119 -13.19 -12.87 -8.44
C ASP A 119 -12.17 -13.81 -9.10
N GLY A 120 -11.27 -14.38 -8.29
CA GLY A 120 -10.17 -15.22 -8.76
C GLY A 120 -9.05 -14.47 -9.50
N GLU A 121 -9.12 -13.15 -9.60
CA GLU A 121 -8.14 -12.36 -10.32
C GLU A 121 -7.05 -11.79 -9.40
N ARG A 122 -5.87 -11.54 -9.96
CA ARG A 122 -4.80 -10.81 -9.27
C ARG A 122 -5.13 -9.33 -9.19
N VAL A 123 -5.24 -8.83 -7.97
CA VAL A 123 -5.69 -7.47 -7.67
C VAL A 123 -4.67 -6.73 -6.82
N VAL A 124 -4.52 -5.43 -7.06
CA VAL A 124 -3.96 -4.51 -6.06
C VAL A 124 -5.12 -3.71 -5.49
N ILE A 125 -5.26 -3.71 -4.17
CA ILE A 125 -6.28 -2.96 -3.46
C ILE A 125 -5.62 -1.77 -2.77
N ARG A 126 -6.19 -0.57 -2.92
CA ARG A 126 -5.88 0.60 -2.10
C ARG A 126 -7.11 0.94 -1.28
N THR A 127 -6.98 0.92 0.03
CA THR A 127 -8.06 1.18 0.99
C THR A 127 -7.51 1.92 2.20
N ASP A 128 -8.40 2.30 3.10
CA ASP A 128 -8.06 2.82 4.41
C ASP A 128 -8.71 1.99 5.52
N VAL A 129 -8.52 2.41 6.76
CA VAL A 129 -9.06 1.72 7.93
C VAL A 129 -10.59 1.82 8.04
N GLN A 130 -11.26 2.71 7.29
CA GLN A 130 -12.70 2.89 7.33
C GLN A 130 -13.42 1.79 6.53
N HIS A 131 -12.80 1.30 5.46
CA HIS A 131 -13.36 0.30 4.54
C HIS A 131 -12.98 -1.15 4.90
N VAL A 132 -12.61 -1.41 6.16
CA VAL A 132 -12.08 -2.72 6.59
C VAL A 132 -13.06 -3.87 6.35
N ASP A 133 -14.37 -3.67 6.57
CA ASP A 133 -15.35 -4.75 6.42
C ASP A 133 -15.53 -5.14 4.95
N ALA A 134 -15.57 -4.16 4.05
CA ALA A 134 -15.56 -4.39 2.60
C ALA A 134 -14.27 -5.12 2.16
N LEU A 135 -13.11 -4.68 2.67
CA LEU A 135 -11.84 -5.35 2.42
C LEU A 135 -11.88 -6.81 2.87
N LEU A 136 -12.24 -7.09 4.13
CA LEU A 136 -12.20 -8.45 4.68
C LEU A 136 -13.15 -9.40 3.96
N SER A 137 -14.30 -8.91 3.48
CA SER A 137 -15.24 -9.71 2.67
C SER A 137 -14.70 -10.04 1.28
N LEU A 138 -13.78 -9.21 0.76
CA LEU A 138 -13.19 -9.39 -0.56
C LEU A 138 -12.01 -10.37 -0.57
N LEU A 139 -11.22 -10.46 0.53
CA LEU A 139 -10.00 -11.27 0.57
C LEU A 139 -10.19 -12.73 0.12
N PRO A 140 -11.27 -13.45 0.48
CA PRO A 140 -11.46 -14.84 0.03
C PRO A 140 -11.86 -14.97 -1.45
N ARG A 141 -12.22 -13.87 -2.13
CA ARG A 141 -12.70 -13.86 -3.50
C ARG A 141 -11.59 -13.67 -4.54
N ILE A 142 -10.47 -13.07 -4.16
CA ILE A 142 -9.39 -12.67 -5.07
C ILE A 142 -8.23 -13.66 -5.03
N ASP A 143 -7.38 -13.60 -6.06
CA ASP A 143 -6.19 -14.46 -6.17
C ASP A 143 -5.20 -14.21 -5.02
N SER A 144 -4.60 -15.28 -4.51
CA SER A 144 -3.64 -15.23 -3.39
C SER A 144 -2.36 -14.43 -3.68
N THR A 145 -2.05 -14.15 -4.93
CA THR A 145 -0.91 -13.30 -5.30
C THR A 145 -1.27 -11.80 -5.31
N SER A 146 -2.49 -11.46 -4.88
CA SER A 146 -2.95 -10.10 -4.72
C SER A 146 -2.26 -9.38 -3.55
N VAL A 147 -2.27 -8.05 -3.60
CA VAL A 147 -1.65 -7.20 -2.57
C VAL A 147 -2.63 -6.12 -2.14
N VAL A 148 -2.71 -5.90 -0.84
CA VAL A 148 -3.53 -4.85 -0.22
C VAL A 148 -2.64 -3.76 0.34
N MET A 149 -2.99 -2.51 0.11
CA MET A 149 -2.40 -1.31 0.72
C MET A 149 -3.47 -0.63 1.57
N VAL A 150 -3.20 -0.44 2.86
CA VAL A 150 -4.16 0.14 3.83
C VAL A 150 -3.59 1.43 4.38
N ASP A 151 -4.22 2.56 4.11
CA ASP A 151 -3.78 3.85 4.60
C ASP A 151 -4.25 4.14 6.02
N GLY A 152 -3.47 4.98 6.73
CA GLY A 152 -3.85 5.51 8.03
C GLY A 152 -3.75 4.52 9.19
N ILE A 153 -2.98 3.44 9.06
CA ILE A 153 -2.88 2.35 10.06
C ILE A 153 -2.41 2.79 11.46
N HIS A 154 -1.79 3.96 11.58
CA HIS A 154 -1.36 4.57 12.85
C HIS A 154 -2.03 5.93 13.13
N GLY A 155 -3.16 6.23 12.49
CA GLY A 155 -3.87 7.50 12.67
C GLY A 155 -4.29 7.74 14.12
N ASP A 156 -4.92 6.75 14.75
CA ASP A 156 -5.39 6.77 16.14
C ASP A 156 -5.39 5.35 16.76
N ALA A 157 -5.99 5.20 17.93
CA ALA A 157 -6.11 3.90 18.60
C ALA A 157 -6.97 2.93 17.80
N ARG A 158 -8.12 3.39 17.28
CA ARG A 158 -9.03 2.60 16.45
C ARG A 158 -8.37 2.10 15.16
N SER A 159 -7.61 2.97 14.52
CA SER A 159 -6.86 2.61 13.30
C SER A 159 -5.87 1.47 13.56
N ARG A 160 -5.19 1.48 14.71
CA ARG A 160 -4.29 0.39 15.12
C ARG A 160 -5.02 -0.93 15.40
N GLU A 161 -6.19 -0.87 16.02
CA GLU A 161 -7.04 -2.05 16.25
C GLU A 161 -7.52 -2.64 14.92
N VAL A 162 -7.96 -1.79 13.99
CA VAL A 162 -8.35 -2.22 12.64
C VAL A 162 -7.18 -2.84 11.89
N TRP A 163 -6.00 -2.24 11.95
CA TRP A 163 -4.79 -2.81 11.35
C TRP A 163 -4.46 -4.17 11.94
N GLN A 164 -4.56 -4.33 13.26
CA GLN A 164 -4.36 -5.62 13.91
C GLN A 164 -5.38 -6.67 13.44
N ARG A 165 -6.66 -6.30 13.31
CA ARG A 165 -7.72 -7.16 12.77
C ARG A 165 -7.40 -7.64 11.35
N ILE A 166 -6.83 -6.77 10.49
CA ILE A 166 -6.40 -7.14 9.14
C ILE A 166 -5.22 -8.12 9.20
N ILE A 167 -4.21 -7.84 10.02
CA ILE A 167 -3.06 -8.73 10.22
C ILE A 167 -3.49 -10.11 10.70
N ASP A 168 -4.44 -10.19 11.62
CA ASP A 168 -4.89 -11.44 12.23
C ASP A 168 -5.78 -12.27 11.29
N ASN A 169 -6.29 -11.69 10.20
CA ASN A 169 -7.09 -12.40 9.22
C ASN A 169 -6.33 -13.58 8.63
N SER A 170 -7.01 -14.69 8.39
CA SER A 170 -6.42 -15.93 7.86
C SER A 170 -5.84 -15.79 6.45
N HIS A 171 -6.35 -14.85 5.65
CA HIS A 171 -5.85 -14.57 4.31
C HIS A 171 -4.60 -13.67 4.31
N ALA A 172 -4.27 -12.99 5.41
CA ALA A 172 -3.06 -12.19 5.53
C ALA A 172 -1.85 -13.10 5.79
N ALA A 173 -0.88 -13.09 4.88
CA ALA A 173 0.34 -13.88 5.02
C ALA A 173 1.53 -13.00 5.47
N VAL A 174 2.03 -12.12 4.62
CA VAL A 174 3.14 -11.22 4.95
C VAL A 174 2.65 -9.79 5.00
N CYS A 175 2.86 -9.14 6.15
CA CYS A 175 2.45 -7.76 6.36
C CYS A 175 3.68 -6.86 6.53
N TYR A 176 3.59 -5.63 6.01
CA TYR A 176 4.60 -4.60 6.19
C TYR A 176 3.93 -3.34 6.75
N ASP A 177 4.34 -2.94 7.94
CA ASP A 177 3.91 -1.71 8.60
C ASP A 177 4.89 -0.59 8.24
N LEU A 178 4.45 0.35 7.40
CA LEU A 178 5.22 1.50 6.94
C LEU A 178 4.86 2.81 7.68
N TYR A 179 4.10 2.71 8.77
CA TYR A 179 3.52 3.80 9.54
C TYR A 179 2.33 4.48 8.86
N TYR A 180 2.52 5.12 7.71
CA TYR A 180 1.47 5.84 6.98
C TYR A 180 0.53 4.90 6.22
N THR A 181 1.05 3.77 5.79
CA THR A 181 0.31 2.70 5.10
C THR A 181 0.83 1.34 5.53
N GLY A 182 -0.05 0.35 5.56
CA GLY A 182 0.30 -1.05 5.67
C GLY A 182 0.22 -1.74 4.33
N ILE A 183 1.08 -2.73 4.08
CA ILE A 183 0.98 -3.59 2.90
C ILE A 183 0.75 -5.02 3.38
N VAL A 184 -0.24 -5.70 2.80
CA VAL A 184 -0.57 -7.09 3.09
C VAL A 184 -0.47 -7.91 1.81
N MET A 185 0.35 -8.95 1.85
CA MET A 185 0.42 -9.99 0.84
C MET A 185 -0.46 -11.17 1.26
N LEU A 186 -1.20 -11.73 0.32
CA LEU A 186 -2.16 -12.81 0.56
C LEU A 186 -1.59 -14.20 0.26
N ASP A 187 -0.33 -14.31 -0.15
CA ASP A 187 0.33 -15.54 -0.56
C ASP A 187 0.50 -16.53 0.61
N GLN A 188 -0.47 -17.43 0.74
CA GLN A 188 -0.55 -18.44 1.80
C GLN A 188 0.58 -19.48 1.76
N SER A 189 1.41 -19.54 0.69
CA SER A 189 2.61 -20.36 0.66
C SER A 189 3.70 -19.84 1.59
N LYS A 190 3.56 -18.62 2.09
CA LYS A 190 4.50 -17.96 2.99
C LYS A 190 4.07 -18.06 4.44
N HIS A 191 5.06 -18.16 5.33
CA HIS A 191 4.79 -18.09 6.77
C HIS A 191 4.27 -16.70 7.15
N LYS A 192 3.23 -16.68 7.97
CA LYS A 192 2.64 -15.43 8.47
C LYS A 192 3.67 -14.63 9.25
N ARG A 193 3.93 -13.41 8.81
CA ARG A 193 4.91 -12.48 9.41
C ARG A 193 4.48 -11.04 9.20
N CYS A 194 4.67 -10.20 10.22
CA CYS A 194 4.54 -8.76 10.10
C CYS A 194 5.90 -8.10 10.35
N TYR A 195 6.30 -7.21 9.44
CA TYR A 195 7.54 -6.46 9.50
C TYR A 195 7.25 -4.97 9.69
N THR A 196 7.85 -4.37 10.69
CA THR A 196 7.92 -2.91 10.81
C THR A 196 9.03 -2.40 9.89
N ILE A 197 8.73 -1.43 9.03
CA ILE A 197 9.69 -0.87 8.07
C ILE A 197 9.76 0.64 8.27
N ASN A 198 10.96 1.18 8.28
CA ASN A 198 11.18 2.61 8.20
C ASN A 198 11.07 3.04 6.73
N PHE A 199 9.98 3.76 6.44
CA PHE A 199 9.61 4.17 5.08
C PHE A 199 9.68 5.68 4.92
#